data_abcf16368b8bc01ca20ee16270af15ef
#
_entry.id   abcf16368b8bc01ca20ee16270af15ef
#
_cell.length_a   1.000
_cell.length_b   1.000
_cell.length_c   1.000
_cell.angle_alpha   90.00
_cell.angle_beta   90.00
_cell.angle_gamma   90.00
#
_symmetry.space_group_name_H-M   'P 1'
#
loop_
_entity.id
_entity.type
_entity.pdbx_description
1 polymer ?
#
loop_
_entity_poly.entity_id
_entity_poly.type
_entity_poly.pdbx_seq_one_letter_code
_entity_poly.pdbx_strand_id
1 'polypeptide(L)'
;MIRRATAEDAAVLTALMRASAAYQGEYASILYGYEITEEQIQNDQVFLATDDSGLVLGFYSLANLNSEPELDLMFVADAAQGSGVGALLFEHMRHTARKLGLTSVKIVSHPPAARFYARMGAEPAGSKPPSGKVGWERPILVLNLGAPSNNSFKPKPLRGSA
;
A
#
# COMPACT_ATOMS: atom_id res chain seq x y z
N MET A 1 14.89 7.26 1.40
CA MET A 1 14.89 6.75 0.03
C MET A 1 13.87 5.64 -0.13
N ILE A 2 13.19 5.58 -1.26
CA ILE A 2 12.23 4.51 -1.52
C ILE A 2 12.72 3.69 -2.69
N ARG A 3 12.71 2.36 -2.55
CA ARG A 3 13.13 1.47 -3.63
C ARG A 3 12.18 0.28 -3.74
N ARG A 4 12.23 -0.39 -4.87
CA ARG A 4 11.46 -1.62 -5.07
C ARG A 4 12.00 -2.71 -4.16
N ALA A 5 11.11 -3.46 -3.55
CA ALA A 5 11.50 -4.60 -2.74
C ALA A 5 11.96 -5.75 -3.63
N THR A 6 12.87 -6.56 -3.13
CA THR A 6 13.30 -7.78 -3.81
C THR A 6 12.98 -8.97 -2.93
N ALA A 7 13.12 -10.17 -3.47
CA ALA A 7 12.81 -11.38 -2.71
C ALA A 7 13.57 -11.45 -1.40
N GLU A 8 14.76 -10.87 -1.37
CA GLU A 8 15.58 -10.91 -0.16
C GLU A 8 15.01 -10.06 0.96
N ASP A 9 14.07 -9.17 0.66
CA ASP A 9 13.48 -8.31 1.68
C ASP A 9 12.32 -8.99 2.42
N ALA A 10 11.88 -10.15 1.97
CA ALA A 10 10.65 -10.77 2.51
C ALA A 10 10.68 -10.93 4.02
N ALA A 11 11.79 -11.42 4.57
CA ALA A 11 11.88 -11.66 6.01
C ALA A 11 11.84 -10.35 6.81
N VAL A 12 12.51 -9.31 6.32
CA VAL A 12 12.55 -8.03 7.01
C VAL A 12 11.19 -7.37 7.00
N LEU A 13 10.49 -7.44 5.87
CA LEU A 13 9.15 -6.85 5.76
C LEU A 13 8.16 -7.59 6.66
N THR A 14 8.26 -8.92 6.70
CA THR A 14 7.41 -9.70 7.58
C THR A 14 7.65 -9.34 9.04
N ALA A 15 8.92 -9.19 9.44
CA ALA A 15 9.25 -8.83 10.81
C ALA A 15 8.73 -7.44 11.16
N LEU A 16 8.85 -6.48 10.24
CA LEU A 16 8.36 -5.14 10.48
C LEU A 16 6.85 -5.14 10.67
N MET A 17 6.14 -5.87 9.83
CA MET A 17 4.70 -5.97 9.91
C MET A 17 4.27 -6.56 11.25
N ARG A 18 4.91 -7.65 11.66
CA ARG A 18 4.55 -8.35 12.90
C ARG A 18 4.86 -7.54 14.14
N ALA A 19 5.84 -6.64 14.07
CA ALA A 19 6.22 -5.81 15.19
C ALA A 19 5.36 -4.57 15.33
N SER A 20 4.43 -4.33 14.40
CA SER A 20 3.67 -3.09 14.38
C SER A 20 2.74 -2.98 15.58
N ALA A 21 2.85 -1.88 16.33
CA ALA A 21 1.97 -1.63 17.47
C ALA A 21 0.54 -1.36 17.03
N ALA A 22 0.32 -0.98 15.77
CA ALA A 22 -1.02 -0.72 15.27
C ALA A 22 -1.88 -1.98 15.24
N TYR A 23 -1.25 -3.16 15.23
CA TYR A 23 -1.98 -4.42 15.16
C TYR A 23 -1.80 -5.23 16.45
N GLN A 24 -1.71 -4.55 17.59
CA GLN A 24 -1.67 -5.22 18.87
C GLN A 24 -3.09 -5.30 19.45
N GLY A 25 -3.27 -6.08 20.50
CA GLY A 25 -4.56 -6.21 21.16
C GLY A 25 -5.60 -6.83 20.25
N GLU A 26 -6.76 -6.21 20.16
CA GLU A 26 -7.86 -6.79 19.40
C GLU A 26 -7.60 -6.88 17.92
N TYR A 27 -6.65 -6.13 17.38
CA TYR A 27 -6.37 -6.17 15.94
C TYR A 27 -5.27 -7.16 15.58
N ALA A 28 -4.67 -7.82 16.54
CA ALA A 28 -3.54 -8.71 16.25
C ALA A 28 -3.92 -9.91 15.39
N SER A 29 -5.17 -10.35 15.48
CA SER A 29 -5.59 -11.57 14.80
C SER A 29 -5.45 -11.52 13.29
N ILE A 30 -5.51 -10.32 12.71
CA ILE A 30 -5.44 -10.21 11.25
C ILE A 30 -4.07 -10.66 10.74
N LEU A 31 -3.05 -10.60 11.58
CA LEU A 31 -1.69 -10.97 11.18
C LEU A 31 -1.30 -12.39 11.59
N TYR A 32 -2.24 -13.15 12.21
CA TYR A 32 -1.92 -14.51 12.66
C TYR A 32 -1.58 -15.39 11.46
N GLY A 33 -0.35 -15.92 11.46
CA GLY A 33 0.07 -16.84 10.41
C GLY A 33 0.38 -16.18 9.07
N TYR A 34 0.26 -14.85 8.98
CA TYR A 34 0.51 -14.16 7.73
C TYR A 34 1.99 -13.85 7.59
N GLU A 35 2.53 -14.04 6.42
CA GLU A 35 3.90 -13.64 6.14
C GLU A 35 3.98 -13.14 4.71
N ILE A 36 4.90 -12.22 4.47
CA ILE A 36 5.12 -11.68 3.14
C ILE A 36 6.07 -12.63 2.43
N THR A 37 5.63 -13.17 1.30
CA THR A 37 6.38 -14.17 0.58
C THR A 37 7.17 -13.54 -0.56
N GLU A 38 8.18 -14.26 -1.04
CA GLU A 38 8.94 -13.84 -2.20
C GLU A 38 8.04 -13.73 -3.43
N GLU A 39 7.08 -14.65 -3.55
CA GLU A 39 6.16 -14.64 -4.68
C GLU A 39 5.31 -13.38 -4.66
N GLN A 40 4.83 -12.98 -3.50
CA GLN A 40 4.03 -11.76 -3.37
C GLN A 40 4.85 -10.54 -3.79
N ILE A 41 6.12 -10.48 -3.37
CA ILE A 41 6.98 -9.36 -3.74
C ILE A 41 7.19 -9.31 -5.25
N GLN A 42 7.31 -10.46 -5.89
CA GLN A 42 7.50 -10.52 -7.33
C GLN A 42 6.23 -10.15 -8.10
N ASN A 43 5.08 -10.55 -7.61
CA ASN A 43 3.83 -10.36 -8.33
C ASN A 43 3.16 -9.00 -8.08
N ASP A 44 3.38 -8.41 -6.91
CA ASP A 44 2.75 -7.14 -6.55
C ASP A 44 3.78 -6.01 -6.68
N GLN A 45 3.30 -4.78 -6.56
CA GLN A 45 4.19 -3.63 -6.58
C GLN A 45 4.53 -3.31 -5.13
N VAL A 46 5.66 -3.82 -4.65
CA VAL A 46 6.08 -3.66 -3.25
C VAL A 46 7.28 -2.74 -3.19
N PHE A 47 7.16 -1.66 -2.45
CA PHE A 47 8.23 -0.67 -2.29
C PHE A 47 8.49 -0.42 -0.82
N LEU A 48 9.73 -0.15 -0.47
CA LEU A 48 10.09 0.12 0.91
C LEU A 48 10.91 1.40 1.03
N ALA A 49 10.82 2.02 2.19
CA ALA A 49 11.58 3.22 2.49
C ALA A 49 12.69 2.87 3.47
N THR A 50 13.88 3.43 3.24
CA THR A 50 15.01 3.20 4.12
C THR A 50 15.58 4.52 4.58
N ASP A 51 16.30 4.49 5.72
CA ASP A 51 17.10 5.62 6.14
C ASP A 51 18.47 5.54 5.48
N ASP A 52 19.36 6.46 5.85
CA ASP A 52 20.68 6.54 5.23
C ASP A 52 21.56 5.32 5.51
N SER A 53 21.25 4.57 6.55
CA SER A 53 22.03 3.38 6.89
C SER A 53 21.46 2.13 6.24
N GLY A 54 20.34 2.25 5.54
CA GLY A 54 19.70 1.09 4.93
C GLY A 54 18.64 0.43 5.81
N LEU A 55 18.36 0.98 6.97
CA LEU A 55 17.34 0.42 7.84
C LEU A 55 15.96 0.65 7.22
N VAL A 56 15.14 -0.39 7.16
CA VAL A 56 13.80 -0.28 6.58
C VAL A 56 12.88 0.43 7.56
N LEU A 57 12.28 1.53 7.10
CA LEU A 57 11.39 2.35 7.93
C LEU A 57 9.92 2.07 7.68
N GLY A 58 9.59 1.47 6.55
CA GLY A 58 8.21 1.16 6.21
C GLY A 58 8.12 0.64 4.79
N PHE A 59 6.93 0.18 4.40
CA PHE A 59 6.73 -0.34 3.06
C PHE A 59 5.25 -0.32 2.69
N TYR A 60 4.96 -0.49 1.41
CA TYR A 60 3.59 -0.70 0.95
C TYR A 60 3.56 -1.76 -0.15
N SER A 61 2.39 -2.31 -0.37
CA SER A 61 2.15 -3.25 -1.45
C SER A 61 0.88 -2.86 -2.19
N LEU A 62 0.99 -2.69 -3.52
CA LEU A 62 -0.17 -2.54 -4.39
C LEU A 62 -0.40 -3.90 -5.03
N ALA A 63 -1.60 -4.42 -4.87
CA ALA A 63 -1.96 -5.75 -5.34
C ALA A 63 -3.16 -5.69 -6.27
N ASN A 64 -3.49 -6.82 -6.88
CA ASN A 64 -4.68 -6.99 -7.71
C ASN A 64 -4.73 -6.00 -8.87
N LEU A 65 -3.59 -5.77 -9.49
CA LEU A 65 -3.47 -4.71 -10.49
C LEU A 65 -4.31 -4.94 -11.74
N ASN A 66 -4.62 -6.19 -12.05
CA ASN A 66 -5.39 -6.51 -13.26
C ASN A 66 -6.89 -6.69 -12.99
N SER A 67 -7.32 -6.49 -11.78
CA SER A 67 -8.74 -6.62 -11.45
C SER A 67 -9.21 -5.40 -10.66
N GLU A 68 -9.08 -5.43 -9.36
CA GLU A 68 -9.49 -4.31 -8.51
C GLU A 68 -8.26 -3.86 -7.72
N PRO A 69 -7.49 -2.91 -8.24
CA PRO A 69 -6.24 -2.52 -7.58
C PRO A 69 -6.47 -2.10 -6.13
N GLU A 70 -5.62 -2.58 -5.27
CA GLU A 70 -5.79 -2.36 -3.85
C GLU A 70 -4.45 -2.04 -3.19
N LEU A 71 -4.45 -1.08 -2.27
CA LEU A 71 -3.32 -0.88 -1.39
C LEU A 71 -3.46 -1.96 -0.31
N ASP A 72 -2.80 -3.08 -0.56
CA ASP A 72 -2.98 -4.29 0.24
C ASP A 72 -2.28 -4.21 1.59
N LEU A 73 -1.11 -3.62 1.62
CA LEU A 73 -0.32 -3.49 2.84
C LEU A 73 0.30 -2.10 2.88
N MET A 74 0.34 -1.53 4.07
CA MET A 74 1.11 -0.32 4.32
C MET A 74 1.47 -0.28 5.80
N PHE A 75 2.76 -0.35 6.08
CA PHE A 75 3.26 -0.39 7.44
C PHE A 75 4.43 0.55 7.59
N VAL A 76 4.48 1.24 8.73
CA VAL A 76 5.60 2.11 9.10
C VAL A 76 6.12 1.59 10.42
N ALA A 77 7.44 1.43 10.53
CA ALA A 77 8.04 0.94 11.77
C ALA A 77 7.67 1.88 12.93
N ASP A 78 7.43 1.30 14.11
CA ASP A 78 6.99 2.11 15.25
C ASP A 78 7.96 3.26 15.53
N ALA A 79 9.26 3.01 15.42
CA ALA A 79 10.26 4.04 15.68
C ALA A 79 10.23 5.17 14.65
N ALA A 80 9.62 4.96 13.50
CA ALA A 80 9.53 5.97 12.45
C ALA A 80 8.15 6.64 12.40
N GLN A 81 7.24 6.28 13.30
CA GLN A 81 5.92 6.90 13.35
C GLN A 81 6.06 8.40 13.63
N GLY A 82 5.24 9.19 12.98
CA GLY A 82 5.28 10.63 13.17
C GLY A 82 6.40 11.35 12.43
N SER A 83 7.22 10.62 11.65
CA SER A 83 8.34 11.22 10.93
C SER A 83 8.01 11.57 9.49
N GLY A 84 6.80 11.30 9.04
CA GLY A 84 6.42 11.59 7.65
C GLY A 84 6.65 10.44 6.68
N VAL A 85 7.17 9.30 7.14
CA VAL A 85 7.44 8.16 6.27
C VAL A 85 6.15 7.64 5.65
N GLY A 86 5.07 7.58 6.44
CA GLY A 86 3.78 7.13 5.91
C GLY A 86 3.29 7.97 4.76
N ALA A 87 3.38 9.30 4.91
CA ALA A 87 2.96 10.21 3.84
C ALA A 87 3.85 10.06 2.61
N LEU A 88 5.16 9.88 2.81
CA LEU A 88 6.07 9.67 1.69
C LEU A 88 5.73 8.38 0.94
N LEU A 89 5.48 7.31 1.67
CA LEU A 89 5.12 6.04 1.04
C LEU A 89 3.81 6.15 0.30
N PHE A 90 2.83 6.84 0.88
CA PHE A 90 1.53 6.98 0.23
C PHE A 90 1.64 7.80 -1.06
N GLU A 91 2.42 8.89 -1.04
CA GLU A 91 2.61 9.68 -2.25
C GLU A 91 3.38 8.89 -3.32
N HIS A 92 4.33 8.08 -2.91
CA HIS A 92 5.03 7.22 -3.85
C HIS A 92 4.06 6.20 -4.46
N MET A 93 3.17 5.63 -3.64
CA MET A 93 2.15 4.71 -4.10
C MET A 93 1.22 5.39 -5.10
N ARG A 94 0.79 6.62 -4.81
CA ARG A 94 -0.06 7.38 -5.71
C ARG A 94 0.62 7.56 -7.06
N HIS A 95 1.91 7.93 -7.04
CA HIS A 95 2.67 8.13 -8.25
C HIS A 95 2.84 6.82 -9.03
N THR A 96 3.15 5.72 -8.33
CA THR A 96 3.30 4.42 -8.95
C THR A 96 1.98 4.00 -9.60
N ALA A 97 0.87 4.18 -8.91
CA ALA A 97 -0.45 3.82 -9.44
C ALA A 97 -0.76 4.60 -10.71
N ARG A 98 -0.45 5.91 -10.71
CA ARG A 98 -0.67 6.72 -11.91
C ARG A 98 0.19 6.27 -13.07
N LYS A 99 1.45 5.91 -12.80
CA LYS A 99 2.32 5.44 -13.86
C LYS A 99 1.82 4.13 -14.47
N LEU A 100 1.14 3.33 -13.67
CA LEU A 100 0.57 2.08 -14.16
C LEU A 100 -0.76 2.29 -14.90
N GLY A 101 -1.23 3.52 -14.99
CA GLY A 101 -2.47 3.82 -15.67
C GLY A 101 -3.73 3.53 -14.86
N LEU A 102 -3.58 3.34 -13.56
CA LEU A 102 -4.74 3.06 -12.71
C LEU A 102 -5.55 4.31 -12.51
N THR A 103 -6.88 4.17 -12.41
CA THR A 103 -7.76 5.31 -12.18
C THR A 103 -8.21 5.40 -10.74
N SER A 104 -8.07 4.31 -9.98
CA SER A 104 -8.41 4.33 -8.55
C SER A 104 -7.69 3.20 -7.85
N VAL A 105 -7.57 3.35 -6.53
CA VAL A 105 -6.98 2.31 -5.68
C VAL A 105 -7.91 2.15 -4.49
N LYS A 106 -8.30 0.91 -4.21
CA LYS A 106 -9.16 0.60 -3.08
C LYS A 106 -8.30 0.38 -1.83
N ILE A 107 -8.80 0.81 -0.70
CA ILE A 107 -8.13 0.62 0.57
C ILE A 107 -9.12 0.04 1.56
N VAL A 108 -8.86 -1.18 2.05
CA VAL A 108 -9.65 -1.75 3.14
C VAL A 108 -8.85 -1.48 4.39
N SER A 109 -9.27 -0.49 5.15
CA SER A 109 -8.43 0.08 6.18
C SER A 109 -8.53 -0.65 7.50
N HIS A 110 -7.40 -0.79 8.17
CA HIS A 110 -7.35 -1.00 9.61
C HIS A 110 -8.06 0.21 10.23
N PRO A 111 -9.06 0.02 11.10
CA PRO A 111 -9.87 1.15 11.56
C PRO A 111 -9.09 2.35 12.09
N PRO A 112 -8.03 2.17 12.93
CA PRO A 112 -7.30 3.33 13.40
C PRO A 112 -6.57 4.10 12.31
N ALA A 113 -6.32 3.51 11.15
CA ALA A 113 -5.60 4.16 10.07
C ALA A 113 -6.50 4.91 9.11
N ALA A 114 -7.82 4.75 9.21
CA ALA A 114 -8.74 5.35 8.24
C ALA A 114 -8.58 6.86 8.14
N ARG A 115 -8.32 7.53 9.26
CA ARG A 115 -8.17 8.97 9.26
C ARG A 115 -6.93 9.40 8.49
N PHE A 116 -5.85 8.62 8.57
CA PHE A 116 -4.65 8.90 7.80
C PHE A 116 -4.96 8.84 6.30
N TYR A 117 -5.65 7.78 5.86
CA TYR A 117 -5.96 7.65 4.44
C TYR A 117 -6.88 8.77 3.96
N ALA A 118 -7.83 9.19 4.81
CA ALA A 118 -8.72 10.30 4.45
C ALA A 118 -7.92 11.58 4.28
N ARG A 119 -6.96 11.83 5.18
CA ARG A 119 -6.11 13.03 5.06
C ARG A 119 -5.25 12.98 3.79
N MET A 120 -4.92 11.80 3.33
CA MET A 120 -4.14 11.65 2.10
C MET A 120 -5.00 11.73 0.85
N GLY A 121 -6.30 11.96 0.99
CA GLY A 121 -7.18 12.18 -0.14
C GLY A 121 -8.08 11.03 -0.52
N ALA A 122 -8.03 9.92 0.20
CA ALA A 122 -8.94 8.80 -0.08
C ALA A 122 -10.32 9.13 0.48
N GLU A 123 -11.36 8.66 -0.20
CA GLU A 123 -12.73 8.96 0.17
C GLU A 123 -13.45 7.72 0.68
N PRO A 124 -14.33 7.87 1.67
CA PRO A 124 -15.08 6.72 2.19
C PRO A 124 -15.92 6.08 1.09
N ALA A 125 -15.92 4.76 1.06
CA ALA A 125 -16.64 4.02 0.02
C ALA A 125 -17.37 2.81 0.58
N GLY A 126 -17.55 2.75 1.90
CA GLY A 126 -18.31 1.66 2.50
C GLY A 126 -17.56 1.00 3.62
N SER A 127 -17.91 -0.23 3.91
CA SER A 127 -17.37 -0.96 5.03
C SER A 127 -17.38 -2.45 4.70
N LYS A 128 -16.34 -3.15 5.12
CA LYS A 128 -16.28 -4.59 4.94
C LYS A 128 -16.61 -5.25 6.27
N PRO A 129 -17.60 -6.15 6.31
CA PRO A 129 -18.01 -6.75 7.58
C PRO A 129 -16.95 -7.69 8.13
N PRO A 130 -17.04 -8.03 9.42
CA PRO A 130 -16.13 -8.99 10.02
C PRO A 130 -16.16 -10.32 9.27
N SER A 131 -15.01 -10.93 9.10
CA SER A 131 -14.93 -12.24 8.47
C SER A 131 -13.60 -12.88 8.83
N GLY A 132 -13.57 -14.20 8.91
CA GLY A 132 -12.37 -14.96 9.20
C GLY A 132 -11.70 -14.51 10.48
N LYS A 133 -10.43 -14.14 10.38
CA LYS A 133 -9.65 -13.73 11.54
C LYS A 133 -9.96 -12.30 11.97
N VAL A 134 -10.78 -11.59 11.23
CA VAL A 134 -11.05 -10.19 11.48
C VAL A 134 -12.42 -10.07 12.12
N GLY A 135 -12.45 -9.72 13.42
CA GLY A 135 -13.68 -9.65 14.18
C GLY A 135 -14.30 -8.26 14.23
N TRP A 136 -13.89 -7.36 13.36
CA TRP A 136 -14.40 -5.98 13.36
C TRP A 136 -14.69 -5.53 11.94
N GLU A 137 -15.47 -4.45 11.80
CA GLU A 137 -15.72 -3.85 10.50
C GLU A 137 -14.51 -3.06 10.06
N ARG A 138 -14.23 -3.09 8.77
CA ARG A 138 -13.11 -2.36 8.21
C ARG A 138 -13.61 -1.31 7.24
N PRO A 139 -13.32 -0.02 7.47
CA PRO A 139 -13.69 1.02 6.52
C PRO A 139 -13.07 0.76 5.15
N ILE A 140 -13.85 1.00 4.10
CA ILE A 140 -13.34 0.94 2.74
C ILE A 140 -13.22 2.36 2.23
N LEU A 141 -12.06 2.70 1.69
CA LEU A 141 -11.84 3.99 1.09
C LEU A 141 -11.38 3.79 -0.34
N VAL A 142 -11.52 4.80 -1.17
CA VAL A 142 -11.06 4.76 -2.54
C VAL A 142 -10.24 6.01 -2.80
N LEU A 143 -9.04 5.81 -3.34
CA LEU A 143 -8.22 6.90 -3.78
C LEU A 143 -8.48 7.07 -5.27
N ASN A 144 -9.11 8.17 -5.66
CA ASN A 144 -9.35 8.45 -7.06
C ASN A 144 -8.15 9.15 -7.65
N LEU A 145 -7.66 8.64 -8.76
CA LEU A 145 -6.49 9.19 -9.42
C LEU A 145 -6.86 10.00 -10.65
N GLY A 146 -8.13 9.99 -11.01
CA GLY A 146 -8.58 10.68 -12.20
C GLY A 146 -8.32 9.85 -13.44
N ALA A 147 -8.65 10.40 -14.58
CA ALA A 147 -8.38 9.71 -15.84
C ALA A 147 -6.88 9.67 -16.04
N PRO A 148 -6.36 8.63 -16.70
CA PRO A 148 -4.92 8.58 -16.99
C PRO A 148 -4.53 9.80 -17.79
N SER A 149 -3.36 10.36 -17.47
CA SER A 149 -2.88 11.52 -18.17
C SER A 149 -2.57 11.18 -19.61
N ASN A 150 -2.89 12.06 -20.53
CA ASN A 150 -2.57 11.83 -21.90
C ASN A 150 -1.10 11.66 -22.10
N ASN A 151 -0.30 12.24 -21.25
CA ASN A 151 1.09 12.08 -21.42
C ASN A 151 1.58 10.83 -20.83
N SER A 152 0.80 10.17 -20.05
CA SER A 152 1.31 9.12 -19.35
C SER A 152 1.51 7.94 -20.20
N PHE A 153 0.72 7.55 -21.12
CA PHE A 153 1.01 6.48 -21.88
C PHE A 153 0.41 6.55 -23.14
N LYS A 154 -0.08 7.67 -23.55
CA LYS A 154 -0.63 7.78 -24.73
C LYS A 154 0.35 7.43 -25.66
N PRO A 155 0.23 6.46 -26.28
CA PRO A 155 1.14 6.05 -27.23
C PRO A 155 1.15 7.06 -28.20
N LYS A 156 2.16 7.42 -28.63
CA LYS A 156 2.21 8.30 -29.57
C LYS A 156 1.61 7.81 -30.65
N PRO A 157 0.88 8.28 -31.11
CA PRO A 157 0.17 7.89 -32.17
C PRO A 157 1.06 7.60 -33.13
N LEU A 158 1.08 6.83 -33.40
CA LEU A 158 1.76 6.49 -34.30
C LEU A 158 1.64 7.34 -35.26
N ARG A 159 2.02 8.13 -35.32
CA ARG A 159 1.87 8.99 -36.15
C ARG A 159 2.03 8.71 -37.15
N GLY A 160 2.11 8.53 -37.36
CA GLY A 160 2.30 8.35 -38.22
C GLY A 160 1.40 7.94 -38.60
N SER A 161 0.97 7.65 -38.14
CA SER A 161 0.12 7.20 -38.44
C SER A 161 -0.58 7.84 -38.46
N ALA A 162 -0.30 8.33 -38.41
CA ALA A 162 -0.88 8.83 -38.42
C ALA A 162 -1.10 8.76 -38.44
#